data_010113ad208dc1a646acd2be147a2507
#
_entry.id   010113ad208dc1a646acd2be147a2507
#
_cell.length_a   1.000
_cell.length_b   1.000
_cell.length_c   1.000
_cell.angle_alpha   90.00
_cell.angle_beta   90.00
_cell.angle_gamma   90.00
#
_symmetry.space_group_name_H-M   'P 1'
#
loop_
_entity.id
_entity.type
_entity.pdbx_description
1 polymer ?
#
loop_
_entity_poly.entity_id
_entity_poly.type
_entity_poly.pdbx_seq_one_letter_code
_entity_poly.pdbx_strand_id
1 'polypeptide(L)'
;MFSDKPVIGRLTALLQTYEVQEVVACPGSRNAPIVHNLHEAGFRLTSVTDERSAGFVALGIALALQRPVAVCVTSGSALLALLPAVAEAYYRCLPLLVISADRPASCLGQWEGQTLPQVDALQPYAPCFNVADDEAADSESHHTRLLNEALTRLTQQRLPVHVNVQINEPLFRFTTEQLPAVRRIRTLPVRVQPEGIAEYLRPIAEARLPLLVVGQMDEELPAAIH
;
A
#
# COMPACT_ATOMS: atom_id res chain seq x y z
N MET A 1 3.18 2.32 -23.86
CA MET A 1 4.29 1.33 -23.69
C MET A 1 4.72 1.33 -22.23
N PHE A 2 4.86 0.17 -21.61
CA PHE A 2 5.23 0.00 -20.21
C PHE A 2 6.73 -0.24 -20.04
N SER A 3 7.21 -0.07 -18.81
CA SER A 3 8.59 -0.38 -18.43
C SER A 3 8.93 -1.85 -18.71
N ASP A 4 10.18 -2.11 -19.09
CA ASP A 4 10.73 -3.45 -19.30
C ASP A 4 10.96 -4.21 -17.97
N LYS A 5 10.69 -3.59 -16.83
CA LYS A 5 10.88 -4.17 -15.49
C LYS A 5 9.70 -5.08 -15.11
N PRO A 6 9.86 -6.41 -15.06
CA PRO A 6 8.75 -7.33 -14.81
C PRO A 6 8.06 -7.09 -13.46
N VAL A 7 8.81 -6.76 -12.40
CA VAL A 7 8.27 -6.49 -11.06
C VAL A 7 7.32 -5.28 -11.07
N ILE A 8 7.65 -4.23 -11.84
CA ILE A 8 6.82 -3.04 -11.98
C ILE A 8 5.54 -3.35 -12.76
N GLY A 9 5.65 -4.14 -13.83
CA GLY A 9 4.48 -4.62 -14.59
C GLY A 9 3.51 -5.41 -13.70
N ARG A 10 4.02 -6.35 -12.90
CA ARG A 10 3.21 -7.14 -11.95
C ARG A 10 2.56 -6.28 -10.87
N LEU A 11 3.31 -5.35 -10.29
CA LEU A 11 2.76 -4.39 -9.32
C LEU A 11 1.60 -3.60 -9.93
N THR A 12 1.80 -3.03 -11.12
CA THR A 12 0.78 -2.24 -11.82
C THR A 12 -0.48 -3.07 -12.10
N ALA A 13 -0.33 -4.29 -12.62
CA ALA A 13 -1.44 -5.19 -12.93
C ALA A 13 -2.22 -5.63 -11.68
N LEU A 14 -1.52 -5.88 -10.56
CA LEU A 14 -2.15 -6.24 -9.30
C LEU A 14 -2.88 -5.04 -8.68
N LEU A 15 -2.33 -3.83 -8.73
CA LEU A 15 -3.02 -2.62 -8.27
C LEU A 15 -4.36 -2.43 -9.00
N GLN A 16 -4.41 -2.63 -10.34
CA GLN A 16 -5.67 -2.61 -11.08
C GLN A 16 -6.64 -3.70 -10.60
N THR A 17 -6.13 -4.92 -10.39
CA THR A 17 -6.93 -6.07 -9.96
C THR A 17 -7.53 -5.91 -8.55
N TYR A 18 -6.84 -5.16 -7.68
CA TYR A 18 -7.29 -4.82 -6.32
C TYR A 18 -8.02 -3.47 -6.25
N GLU A 19 -8.26 -2.82 -7.40
CA GLU A 19 -8.99 -1.55 -7.52
C GLU A 19 -8.33 -0.37 -6.76
N VAL A 20 -7.01 -0.42 -6.59
CA VAL A 20 -6.23 0.70 -6.06
C VAL A 20 -5.96 1.66 -7.21
N GLN A 21 -6.79 2.67 -7.40
CA GLN A 21 -6.74 3.56 -8.57
C GLN A 21 -6.21 4.97 -8.29
N GLU A 22 -6.28 5.42 -7.05
CA GLU A 22 -5.79 6.73 -6.64
C GLU A 22 -4.32 6.65 -6.23
N VAL A 23 -3.48 7.46 -6.81
CA VAL A 23 -2.05 7.50 -6.50
C VAL A 23 -1.56 8.93 -6.36
N VAL A 24 -0.98 9.25 -5.22
CA VAL A 24 -0.21 10.49 -5.04
C VAL A 24 1.25 10.18 -5.35
N ALA A 25 1.81 10.85 -6.35
CA ALA A 25 3.16 10.60 -6.83
C ALA A 25 4.10 11.79 -6.54
N CYS A 26 5.23 11.52 -5.89
CA CYS A 26 6.32 12.46 -5.77
C CYS A 26 7.30 12.23 -6.91
N PRO A 27 7.65 13.26 -7.72
CA PRO A 27 8.54 13.08 -8.85
C PRO A 27 9.97 12.74 -8.39
N GLY A 28 10.54 11.70 -9.00
CA GLY A 28 11.92 11.28 -8.77
C GLY A 28 12.38 10.31 -9.86
N SER A 29 13.71 10.23 -10.06
CA SER A 29 14.27 9.42 -11.15
C SER A 29 14.04 7.92 -10.91
N ARG A 30 14.22 7.45 -9.66
CA ARG A 30 14.15 6.02 -9.37
C ARG A 30 12.72 5.46 -9.42
N ASN A 31 11.73 6.24 -9.04
CA ASN A 31 10.33 5.83 -9.15
C ASN A 31 9.69 6.17 -10.51
N ALA A 32 10.42 6.83 -11.42
CA ALA A 32 9.90 7.18 -12.74
C ALA A 32 9.31 5.98 -13.51
N PRO A 33 9.93 4.77 -13.54
CA PRO A 33 9.33 3.63 -14.22
C PRO A 33 8.00 3.18 -13.61
N ILE A 34 7.85 3.29 -12.27
CA ILE A 34 6.61 2.96 -11.57
C ILE A 34 5.53 4.00 -11.95
N VAL A 35 5.84 5.29 -11.81
CA VAL A 35 4.90 6.37 -12.11
C VAL A 35 4.48 6.35 -13.58
N HIS A 36 5.42 6.08 -14.49
CA HIS A 36 5.13 5.92 -15.91
C HIS A 36 4.12 4.78 -16.16
N ASN A 37 4.37 3.60 -15.59
CA ASN A 37 3.45 2.45 -15.74
C ASN A 37 2.06 2.76 -15.18
N LEU A 38 1.96 3.42 -14.04
CA LEU A 38 0.69 3.83 -13.46
C LEU A 38 -0.06 4.82 -14.36
N HIS A 39 0.66 5.78 -14.97
CA HIS A 39 0.08 6.71 -15.93
C HIS A 39 -0.45 6.00 -17.17
N GLU A 40 0.38 5.17 -17.83
CA GLU A 40 0.00 4.41 -19.02
C GLU A 40 -1.17 3.44 -18.76
N ALA A 41 -1.29 2.93 -17.54
CA ALA A 41 -2.37 2.03 -17.14
C ALA A 41 -3.66 2.77 -16.71
N GLY A 42 -3.70 4.10 -16.77
CA GLY A 42 -4.90 4.91 -16.54
C GLY A 42 -5.23 5.16 -15.05
N PHE A 43 -4.26 5.08 -14.16
CA PHE A 43 -4.45 5.47 -12.75
C PHE A 43 -4.68 6.97 -12.61
N ARG A 44 -5.43 7.36 -11.59
CA ARG A 44 -5.61 8.78 -11.25
C ARG A 44 -4.43 9.26 -10.42
N LEU A 45 -3.52 9.99 -11.10
CA LEU A 45 -2.29 10.49 -10.51
C LEU A 45 -2.45 11.93 -10.02
N THR A 46 -2.12 12.16 -8.76
CA THR A 46 -1.95 13.49 -8.17
C THR A 46 -0.47 13.72 -7.89
N SER A 47 0.14 14.70 -8.57
CA SER A 47 1.56 15.03 -8.35
C SER A 47 1.72 16.00 -7.18
N VAL A 48 2.58 15.64 -6.21
CA VAL A 48 2.94 16.47 -5.05
C VAL A 48 4.44 16.38 -4.86
N THR A 49 5.12 17.53 -4.85
CA THR A 49 6.59 17.56 -4.81
C THR A 49 7.17 17.22 -3.45
N ASP A 50 6.57 17.70 -2.36
CA ASP A 50 7.01 17.42 -0.99
C ASP A 50 6.39 16.11 -0.49
N GLU A 51 7.23 15.14 -0.12
CA GLU A 51 6.79 13.80 0.24
C GLU A 51 5.95 13.78 1.54
N ARG A 52 6.29 14.60 2.52
CA ARG A 52 5.50 14.70 3.75
C ARG A 52 4.08 15.19 3.43
N SER A 53 3.97 16.21 2.60
CA SER A 53 2.69 16.73 2.12
C SER A 53 1.94 15.67 1.30
N ALA A 54 2.64 14.94 0.44
CA ALA A 54 2.08 13.86 -0.36
C ALA A 54 1.45 12.76 0.52
N GLY A 55 2.13 12.38 1.60
CA GLY A 55 1.59 11.42 2.56
C GLY A 55 0.26 11.87 3.15
N PHE A 56 0.14 13.12 3.59
CA PHE A 56 -1.10 13.65 4.15
C PHE A 56 -2.18 13.91 3.09
N VAL A 57 -1.81 14.26 1.85
CA VAL A 57 -2.75 14.34 0.73
C VAL A 57 -3.35 12.95 0.44
N ALA A 58 -2.51 11.90 0.36
CA ALA A 58 -2.96 10.53 0.17
C ALA A 58 -3.87 10.06 1.32
N LEU A 59 -3.52 10.39 2.57
CA LEU A 59 -4.33 10.12 3.75
C LEU A 59 -5.71 10.79 3.64
N GLY A 60 -5.75 12.07 3.26
CA GLY A 60 -7.00 12.81 3.08
C GLY A 60 -7.89 12.22 1.99
N ILE A 61 -7.29 11.79 0.86
CA ILE A 61 -8.03 11.11 -0.22
C ILE A 61 -8.58 9.75 0.28
N ALA A 62 -7.77 8.95 0.99
CA ALA A 62 -8.21 7.68 1.54
C ALA A 62 -9.37 7.85 2.54
N LEU A 63 -9.31 8.88 3.38
CA LEU A 63 -10.38 9.22 4.31
C LEU A 63 -11.66 9.63 3.58
N ALA A 64 -11.56 10.51 2.58
CA ALA A 64 -12.72 11.01 1.85
C ALA A 64 -13.40 9.94 0.97
N LEU A 65 -12.61 9.07 0.34
CA LEU A 65 -13.12 8.04 -0.55
C LEU A 65 -13.44 6.71 0.13
N GLN A 66 -12.98 6.51 1.37
CA GLN A 66 -13.08 5.23 2.09
C GLN A 66 -12.50 4.04 1.28
N ARG A 67 -11.48 4.29 0.46
CA ARG A 67 -10.84 3.32 -0.45
C ARG A 67 -9.32 3.34 -0.29
N PRO A 68 -8.63 2.27 -0.73
CA PRO A 68 -7.17 2.26 -0.77
C PRO A 68 -6.62 3.36 -1.67
N VAL A 69 -5.60 4.06 -1.17
CA VAL A 69 -4.85 5.08 -1.90
C VAL A 69 -3.37 4.76 -1.81
N ALA A 70 -2.66 4.90 -2.91
CA ALA A 70 -1.21 4.74 -2.92
C ALA A 70 -0.50 6.10 -2.86
N VAL A 71 0.66 6.13 -2.18
CA VAL A 71 1.64 7.20 -2.30
C VAL A 71 2.93 6.61 -2.83
N CYS A 72 3.45 7.16 -3.93
CA CYS A 72 4.64 6.66 -4.61
C CYS A 72 5.79 7.65 -4.49
N VAL A 73 6.91 7.21 -3.91
CA VAL A 73 8.10 8.04 -3.67
C VAL A 73 9.36 7.41 -4.25
N THR A 74 10.37 8.24 -4.46
CA THR A 74 11.70 7.81 -4.86
C THR A 74 12.48 7.20 -3.67
N SER A 75 13.72 6.81 -3.89
CA SER A 75 14.58 6.21 -2.85
C SER A 75 15.09 7.22 -1.82
N GLY A 76 15.57 6.73 -0.71
CA GLY A 76 16.25 7.51 0.31
C GLY A 76 15.30 8.18 1.30
N SER A 77 15.62 9.38 1.75
CA SER A 77 14.87 10.14 2.77
C SER A 77 13.41 10.45 2.37
N ALA A 78 13.09 10.38 1.09
CA ALA A 78 11.72 10.50 0.58
C ALA A 78 10.75 9.53 1.26
N LEU A 79 11.18 8.27 1.48
CA LEU A 79 10.40 7.28 2.22
C LEU A 79 10.15 7.70 3.67
N LEU A 80 11.21 8.17 4.37
CA LEU A 80 11.10 8.53 5.78
C LEU A 80 10.21 9.73 6.03
N ALA A 81 10.09 10.63 5.05
CA ALA A 81 9.20 11.79 5.12
C ALA A 81 7.71 11.40 5.20
N LEU A 82 7.35 10.18 4.78
CA LEU A 82 5.98 9.66 4.85
C LEU A 82 5.59 9.14 6.25
N LEU A 83 6.56 8.88 7.13
CA LEU A 83 6.32 8.21 8.42
C LEU A 83 5.22 8.88 9.27
N PRO A 84 5.12 10.21 9.40
CA PRO A 84 4.04 10.84 10.15
C PRO A 84 2.64 10.52 9.60
N ALA A 85 2.48 10.55 8.27
CA ALA A 85 1.20 10.23 7.63
C ALA A 85 0.86 8.73 7.74
N VAL A 86 1.86 7.87 7.67
CA VAL A 86 1.71 6.41 7.84
C VAL A 86 1.29 6.07 9.27
N ALA A 87 1.88 6.73 10.27
CA ALA A 87 1.49 6.55 11.66
C ALA A 87 0.02 6.98 11.89
N GLU A 88 -0.39 8.12 11.34
CA GLU A 88 -1.79 8.57 11.40
C GLU A 88 -2.74 7.58 10.69
N ALA A 89 -2.35 7.08 9.50
CA ALA A 89 -3.12 6.08 8.76
C ALA A 89 -3.31 4.80 9.58
N TYR A 90 -2.28 4.38 10.31
CA TYR A 90 -2.32 3.18 11.16
C TYR A 90 -3.35 3.32 12.28
N TYR A 91 -3.28 4.42 13.06
CA TYR A 91 -4.20 4.63 14.17
C TYR A 91 -5.65 4.91 13.73
N ARG A 92 -5.84 5.41 12.51
CA ARG A 92 -7.17 5.64 11.91
C ARG A 92 -7.70 4.46 11.11
N CYS A 93 -6.96 3.36 11.01
CA CYS A 93 -7.32 2.20 10.18
C CYS A 93 -7.63 2.59 8.73
N LEU A 94 -6.80 3.46 8.12
CA LEU A 94 -6.94 3.89 6.74
C LEU A 94 -6.02 3.08 5.83
N PRO A 95 -6.53 2.58 4.69
CA PRO A 95 -5.77 1.74 3.77
C PRO A 95 -4.81 2.57 2.89
N LEU A 96 -3.66 2.94 3.46
CA LEU A 96 -2.61 3.69 2.77
C LEU A 96 -1.53 2.73 2.26
N LEU A 97 -1.32 2.68 0.95
CA LEU A 97 -0.23 1.94 0.32
C LEU A 97 0.96 2.87 0.08
N VAL A 98 2.08 2.60 0.73
CA VAL A 98 3.35 3.24 0.40
C VAL A 98 4.08 2.41 -0.63
N ILE A 99 4.42 3.00 -1.77
CA ILE A 99 5.27 2.43 -2.81
C ILE A 99 6.56 3.24 -2.84
N SER A 100 7.67 2.64 -2.43
CA SER A 100 8.99 3.25 -2.54
C SER A 100 9.82 2.57 -3.61
N ALA A 101 10.40 3.34 -4.52
CA ALA A 101 11.47 2.84 -5.34
C ALA A 101 12.75 2.74 -4.51
N ASP A 102 13.56 1.72 -4.75
CA ASP A 102 14.80 1.51 -4.02
C ASP A 102 15.94 1.14 -4.98
N ARG A 103 17.15 1.28 -4.50
CA ARG A 103 18.35 0.77 -5.17
C ARG A 103 18.50 -0.73 -4.90
N PRO A 104 19.23 -1.45 -5.76
CA PRO A 104 19.59 -2.85 -5.48
C PRO A 104 20.26 -3.00 -4.12
N ALA A 105 20.05 -4.14 -3.47
CA ALA A 105 20.63 -4.42 -2.15
C ALA A 105 22.16 -4.29 -2.11
N SER A 106 22.84 -4.51 -3.24
CA SER A 106 24.29 -4.36 -3.39
C SER A 106 24.78 -2.92 -3.21
N CYS A 107 23.91 -1.91 -3.35
CA CYS A 107 24.24 -0.49 -3.15
C CYS A 107 24.20 -0.08 -1.67
N LEU A 108 23.61 -0.88 -0.79
CA LEU A 108 23.51 -0.56 0.62
C LEU A 108 24.89 -0.58 1.30
N GLY A 109 25.14 0.45 2.12
CA GLY A 109 26.42 0.58 2.82
C GLY A 109 27.62 0.97 1.96
N GLN A 110 27.39 1.31 0.68
CA GLN A 110 28.45 1.72 -0.26
C GLN A 110 28.57 3.26 -0.42
N TRP A 111 27.95 4.02 0.45
CA TRP A 111 27.92 5.50 0.39
C TRP A 111 27.34 6.06 -0.90
N GLU A 112 26.54 5.28 -1.59
CA GLU A 112 25.82 5.75 -2.75
C GLU A 112 24.77 6.81 -2.38
N GLY A 113 24.69 7.86 -3.19
CA GLY A 113 23.74 8.95 -2.98
C GLY A 113 22.30 8.46 -2.96
N GLN A 114 21.49 9.02 -2.06
CA GLN A 114 20.05 8.74 -1.93
C GLN A 114 19.75 7.26 -1.67
N THR A 115 20.62 6.59 -0.88
CA THR A 115 20.53 5.18 -0.51
C THR A 115 20.53 5.05 1.01
N LEU A 116 19.54 4.35 1.54
CA LEU A 116 19.44 3.99 2.96
C LEU A 116 18.72 2.65 3.09
N PRO A 117 18.80 1.95 4.23
CA PRO A 117 18.01 0.75 4.48
C PRO A 117 16.52 1.08 4.52
N GLN A 118 15.78 0.74 3.43
CA GLN A 118 14.35 1.04 3.30
C GLN A 118 13.45 -0.08 3.81
N VAL A 119 13.95 -1.32 3.80
CA VAL A 119 13.23 -2.46 4.35
C VAL A 119 12.94 -2.21 5.83
N ASP A 120 11.67 -2.36 6.20
CA ASP A 120 11.15 -2.13 7.56
C ASP A 120 11.33 -0.70 8.12
N ALA A 121 11.71 0.28 7.30
CA ALA A 121 11.91 1.66 7.75
C ALA A 121 10.63 2.34 8.27
N LEU A 122 9.45 1.82 7.95
CA LEU A 122 8.14 2.34 8.42
C LEU A 122 7.54 1.49 9.56
N GLN A 123 8.28 0.53 10.11
CA GLN A 123 7.82 -0.24 11.28
C GLN A 123 7.68 0.67 12.52
N PRO A 124 6.74 0.36 13.43
CA PRO A 124 5.80 -0.77 13.41
C PRO A 124 4.50 -0.49 12.64
N TYR A 125 4.34 0.67 12.02
CA TYR A 125 3.07 1.14 11.47
C TYR A 125 2.71 0.51 10.11
N ALA A 126 3.69 0.22 9.26
CA ALA A 126 3.48 -0.41 7.97
C ALA A 126 4.50 -1.55 7.75
N PRO A 127 4.04 -2.81 7.68
CA PRO A 127 4.93 -3.92 7.32
C PRO A 127 5.44 -3.75 5.90
N CYS A 128 6.70 -4.12 5.67
CA CYS A 128 7.37 -4.02 4.39
C CYS A 128 7.26 -5.31 3.59
N PHE A 129 6.88 -5.18 2.32
CA PHE A 129 6.91 -6.23 1.31
C PHE A 129 7.97 -5.84 0.28
N ASN A 130 9.14 -6.44 0.40
CA ASN A 130 10.28 -6.11 -0.46
C ASN A 130 10.28 -6.96 -1.72
N VAL A 131 10.24 -6.33 -2.88
CA VAL A 131 10.29 -6.97 -4.20
C VAL A 131 11.43 -6.37 -5.01
N ALA A 132 12.03 -7.16 -5.89
CA ALA A 132 13.20 -6.76 -6.65
C ALA A 132 13.02 -7.00 -8.15
N ASP A 133 13.73 -6.20 -8.94
CA ASP A 133 13.89 -6.42 -10.36
C ASP A 133 15.02 -7.44 -10.55
N ASP A 134 14.69 -8.71 -10.36
CA ASP A 134 15.58 -9.83 -10.54
C ASP A 134 15.00 -10.83 -11.56
N GLU A 135 15.89 -11.62 -12.17
CA GLU A 135 15.56 -12.58 -13.21
C GLU A 135 15.59 -14.05 -12.70
N ALA A 136 15.66 -14.26 -11.38
CA ALA A 136 15.68 -15.62 -10.84
C ALA A 136 14.37 -16.36 -11.15
N ALA A 137 14.46 -17.65 -11.45
CA ALA A 137 13.33 -18.45 -11.96
C ALA A 137 12.09 -18.44 -11.04
N ASP A 138 12.30 -18.33 -9.72
CA ASP A 138 11.21 -18.34 -8.73
C ASP A 138 10.72 -16.92 -8.35
N SER A 139 11.38 -15.88 -8.84
CA SER A 139 11.08 -14.49 -8.47
C SER A 139 9.67 -14.06 -8.84
N GLU A 140 9.15 -14.54 -9.97
CA GLU A 140 7.81 -14.20 -10.44
C GLU A 140 6.74 -14.65 -9.44
N SER A 141 6.76 -15.91 -9.04
CA SER A 141 5.78 -16.47 -8.11
C SER A 141 5.94 -15.87 -6.73
N HIS A 142 7.18 -15.67 -6.28
CA HIS A 142 7.49 -15.06 -5.00
C HIS A 142 7.00 -13.60 -4.91
N HIS A 143 7.34 -12.77 -5.89
CA HIS A 143 6.91 -11.36 -5.91
C HIS A 143 5.39 -11.23 -6.08
N THR A 144 4.77 -12.08 -6.93
CA THR A 144 3.32 -12.10 -7.08
C THR A 144 2.63 -12.45 -5.76
N ARG A 145 3.17 -13.41 -4.98
CA ARG A 145 2.67 -13.76 -3.66
C ARG A 145 2.81 -12.60 -2.68
N LEU A 146 4.01 -12.00 -2.56
CA LEU A 146 4.26 -10.88 -1.65
C LEU A 146 3.35 -9.69 -1.96
N LEU A 147 3.19 -9.32 -3.23
CA LEU A 147 2.31 -8.24 -3.63
C LEU A 147 0.83 -8.55 -3.33
N ASN A 148 0.39 -9.79 -3.52
CA ASN A 148 -0.96 -10.21 -3.11
C ASN A 148 -1.16 -10.14 -1.59
N GLU A 149 -0.16 -10.54 -0.79
CA GLU A 149 -0.20 -10.44 0.67
C GLU A 149 -0.33 -8.98 1.12
N ALA A 150 0.50 -8.09 0.54
CA ALA A 150 0.44 -6.65 0.81
C ALA A 150 -0.94 -6.07 0.50
N LEU A 151 -1.47 -6.33 -0.71
CA LEU A 151 -2.73 -5.77 -1.17
C LEU A 151 -3.95 -6.40 -0.45
N THR A 152 -3.86 -7.67 -0.06
CA THR A 152 -4.88 -8.32 0.77
C THR A 152 -4.93 -7.66 2.16
N ARG A 153 -3.77 -7.44 2.79
CA ARG A 153 -3.68 -6.75 4.07
C ARG A 153 -4.22 -5.33 3.99
N LEU A 154 -3.83 -4.57 2.97
CA LEU A 154 -4.31 -3.23 2.70
C LEU A 154 -5.84 -3.17 2.61
N THR A 155 -6.43 -4.05 1.81
CA THR A 155 -7.87 -3.99 1.48
C THR A 155 -8.77 -4.62 2.52
N GLN A 156 -8.33 -5.68 3.21
CA GLN A 156 -9.15 -6.40 4.18
C GLN A 156 -8.96 -5.92 5.61
N GLN A 157 -7.73 -5.62 6.02
CA GLN A 157 -7.45 -5.14 7.37
C GLN A 157 -7.55 -3.61 7.45
N ARG A 158 -7.60 -2.91 6.31
CA ARG A 158 -7.62 -1.44 6.22
C ARG A 158 -6.45 -0.79 6.98
N LEU A 159 -5.28 -1.42 6.93
CA LEU A 159 -4.07 -0.93 7.58
C LEU A 159 -3.03 -0.52 6.52
N PRO A 160 -2.17 0.44 6.83
CA PRO A 160 -1.11 0.82 5.91
C PRO A 160 -0.14 -0.33 5.66
N VAL A 161 0.39 -0.38 4.44
CA VAL A 161 1.42 -1.33 4.03
C VAL A 161 2.49 -0.61 3.20
N HIS A 162 3.71 -1.14 3.22
CA HIS A 162 4.84 -0.64 2.45
C HIS A 162 5.28 -1.70 1.44
N VAL A 163 5.29 -1.33 0.17
CA VAL A 163 5.89 -2.11 -0.92
C VAL A 163 7.17 -1.41 -1.35
N ASN A 164 8.31 -2.01 -1.01
CA ASN A 164 9.63 -1.54 -1.42
C ASN A 164 10.03 -2.22 -2.72
N VAL A 165 10.32 -1.45 -3.75
CA VAL A 165 10.63 -1.96 -5.11
C VAL A 165 12.07 -1.65 -5.45
N GLN A 166 12.94 -2.66 -5.38
CA GLN A 166 14.33 -2.54 -5.77
C GLN A 166 14.45 -2.62 -7.30
N ILE A 167 14.99 -1.57 -7.91
CA ILE A 167 15.03 -1.41 -9.37
C ILE A 167 16.47 -1.26 -9.84
N ASN A 168 16.86 -2.14 -10.77
CA ASN A 168 18.16 -2.08 -11.45
C ASN A 168 18.16 -1.03 -12.57
N GLU A 169 19.34 -0.44 -12.85
CA GLU A 169 19.55 0.35 -14.07
C GLU A 169 19.50 -0.55 -15.33
N PRO A 170 19.12 -0.02 -16.47
CA PRO A 170 18.63 1.34 -16.73
C PRO A 170 17.16 1.52 -16.34
N LEU A 171 16.76 2.76 -15.98
CA LEU A 171 15.41 3.06 -15.50
C LEU A 171 14.41 3.42 -16.61
N PHE A 172 14.89 3.99 -17.71
CA PHE A 172 14.06 4.64 -18.75
C PHE A 172 13.92 3.77 -20.00
N ARG A 173 13.60 2.48 -19.84
CA ARG A 173 13.25 1.58 -20.93
C ARG A 173 11.77 1.23 -20.88
N PHE A 174 11.02 1.65 -21.89
CA PHE A 174 9.57 1.46 -21.98
C PHE A 174 9.25 0.73 -23.29
N THR A 175 9.45 -0.59 -23.28
CA THR A 175 9.37 -1.46 -24.48
C THR A 175 8.29 -2.53 -24.38
N THR A 176 7.65 -2.70 -23.21
CA THR A 176 6.64 -3.73 -22.99
C THR A 176 5.28 -3.21 -23.46
N GLU A 177 4.61 -3.94 -24.34
CA GLU A 177 3.34 -3.52 -24.93
C GLU A 177 2.15 -3.73 -23.99
N GLN A 178 2.18 -4.78 -23.19
CA GLN A 178 1.06 -5.18 -22.33
C GLN A 178 1.53 -5.52 -20.92
N LEU A 179 0.68 -5.23 -19.95
CA LEU A 179 0.92 -5.69 -18.58
C LEU A 179 0.78 -7.21 -18.49
N PRO A 180 1.52 -7.88 -17.60
CA PRO A 180 1.42 -9.31 -17.42
C PRO A 180 0.06 -9.71 -16.86
N ALA A 181 -0.41 -10.90 -17.23
CA ALA A 181 -1.56 -11.51 -16.58
C ALA A 181 -1.21 -11.87 -15.13
N VAL A 182 -2.02 -11.42 -14.19
CA VAL A 182 -1.81 -11.67 -12.76
C VAL A 182 -3.03 -12.34 -12.14
N ARG A 183 -2.81 -13.11 -11.10
CA ARG A 183 -3.88 -13.76 -10.33
C ARG A 183 -4.02 -13.09 -8.96
N ARG A 184 -5.22 -12.60 -8.66
CA ARG A 184 -5.59 -12.19 -7.30
C ARG A 184 -5.80 -13.41 -6.41
N ILE A 185 -5.16 -13.43 -5.25
CA ILE A 185 -5.43 -14.42 -4.21
C ILE A 185 -6.71 -14.01 -3.49
N ARG A 186 -7.69 -14.91 -3.47
CA ARG A 186 -8.94 -14.70 -2.75
C ARG A 186 -8.85 -15.35 -1.38
N THR A 187 -9.13 -14.59 -0.34
CA THR A 187 -9.29 -15.11 1.01
C THR A 187 -10.78 -15.38 1.26
N LEU A 188 -11.07 -16.47 1.92
CA LEU A 188 -12.43 -16.76 2.35
C LEU A 188 -12.76 -15.91 3.58
N PRO A 189 -13.96 -15.30 3.66
CA PRO A 189 -14.37 -14.59 4.87
C PRO A 189 -14.49 -15.57 6.02
N VAL A 190 -13.95 -15.20 7.18
CA VAL A 190 -14.22 -15.92 8.42
C VAL A 190 -15.67 -15.61 8.78
N ARG A 191 -16.55 -16.61 8.68
CA ARG A 191 -17.93 -16.48 9.15
C ARG A 191 -17.94 -16.65 10.66
N VAL A 192 -18.28 -15.59 11.38
CA VAL A 192 -18.64 -15.70 12.78
C VAL A 192 -20.01 -16.38 12.83
N GLN A 193 -20.13 -17.52 13.53
CA GLN A 193 -21.41 -18.22 13.68
C GLN A 193 -22.32 -17.40 14.58
N PRO A 194 -23.59 -17.16 14.18
CA PRO A 194 -24.51 -16.35 14.97
C PRO A 194 -24.72 -16.88 16.39
N GLU A 195 -24.67 -18.22 16.59
CA GLU A 195 -24.82 -18.85 17.89
C GLU A 195 -23.73 -18.46 18.89
N GLY A 196 -22.50 -18.20 18.41
CA GLY A 196 -21.39 -17.71 19.26
C GLY A 196 -21.55 -16.27 19.72
N ILE A 197 -22.25 -15.44 18.96
CA ILE A 197 -22.44 -14.02 19.29
C ILE A 197 -23.49 -13.84 20.37
N ALA A 198 -24.54 -14.65 20.37
CA ALA A 198 -25.66 -14.55 21.31
C ALA A 198 -25.18 -14.66 22.77
N GLU A 199 -24.19 -15.50 23.05
CA GLU A 199 -23.63 -15.68 24.40
C GLU A 199 -22.93 -14.37 24.87
N TYR A 200 -22.21 -13.68 24.00
CA TYR A 200 -21.52 -12.41 24.31
C TYR A 200 -22.51 -11.24 24.43
N LEU A 201 -23.60 -11.26 23.69
CA LEU A 201 -24.63 -10.19 23.75
C LEU A 201 -25.58 -10.31 24.94
N ARG A 202 -25.76 -11.52 25.51
CA ARG A 202 -26.67 -11.77 26.63
C ARG A 202 -26.41 -10.85 27.84
N PRO A 203 -25.17 -10.70 28.35
CA PRO A 203 -24.91 -9.81 29.49
C PRO A 203 -25.28 -8.35 29.20
N ILE A 204 -25.17 -7.91 27.95
CA ILE A 204 -25.54 -6.55 27.53
C ILE A 204 -27.06 -6.40 27.50
N ALA A 205 -27.78 -7.40 26.94
CA ALA A 205 -29.22 -7.38 26.85
C ALA A 205 -29.93 -7.50 28.24
N GLU A 206 -29.29 -8.16 29.19
CA GLU A 206 -29.81 -8.37 30.56
C GLU A 206 -29.37 -7.24 31.52
N ALA A 207 -28.43 -6.36 31.11
CA ALA A 207 -27.95 -5.30 31.96
C ALA A 207 -29.03 -4.25 32.21
N ARG A 208 -29.16 -3.81 33.48
CA ARG A 208 -30.10 -2.77 33.88
C ARG A 208 -29.75 -1.40 33.30
N LEU A 209 -28.46 -1.11 33.17
CA LEU A 209 -27.92 0.12 32.63
C LEU A 209 -26.66 -0.23 31.80
N PRO A 210 -26.82 -0.68 30.55
CA PRO A 210 -25.67 -0.95 29.70
C PRO A 210 -24.95 0.35 29.34
N LEU A 211 -23.62 0.35 29.42
CA LEU A 211 -22.76 1.42 28.94
C LEU A 211 -22.12 0.98 27.62
N LEU A 212 -22.41 1.70 26.54
CA LEU A 212 -21.74 1.52 25.26
C LEU A 212 -20.64 2.58 25.12
N VAL A 213 -19.39 2.14 25.04
CA VAL A 213 -18.26 3.00 24.76
C VAL A 213 -17.93 2.88 23.29
N VAL A 214 -18.17 3.95 22.53
CA VAL A 214 -17.87 4.00 21.09
C VAL A 214 -16.54 4.73 20.92
N GLY A 215 -15.59 4.07 20.24
CA GLY A 215 -14.31 4.65 19.91
C GLY A 215 -14.38 5.57 18.69
N GLN A 216 -13.26 5.74 18.01
CA GLN A 216 -13.19 6.54 16.79
C GLN A 216 -14.05 5.90 15.68
N MET A 217 -14.92 6.70 15.08
CA MET A 217 -15.74 6.31 13.93
C MET A 217 -15.60 7.33 12.82
N ASP A 218 -15.58 6.87 11.59
CA ASP A 218 -15.57 7.73 10.39
C ASP A 218 -16.99 7.99 9.85
N GLU A 219 -18.00 7.32 10.41
CA GLU A 219 -19.41 7.43 10.03
C GLU A 219 -20.24 7.91 11.23
N GLU A 220 -21.39 8.54 10.95
CA GLU A 220 -22.35 8.89 11.99
C GLU A 220 -22.91 7.62 12.65
N LEU A 221 -23.08 7.69 13.96
CA LEU A 221 -23.73 6.61 14.73
C LEU A 221 -25.13 6.33 14.17
N PRO A 222 -25.50 5.06 13.94
CA PRO A 222 -26.87 4.75 13.58
C PRO A 222 -27.85 5.33 14.57
N ALA A 223 -28.97 5.90 14.10
CA ALA A 223 -30.00 6.53 14.93
C ALA A 223 -30.55 5.64 16.06
N ALA A 224 -30.38 4.31 15.93
CA ALA A 224 -30.77 3.33 16.97
C ALA A 224 -29.85 3.32 18.21
N ILE A 225 -28.73 4.10 18.19
CA ILE A 225 -27.74 4.16 19.29
C ILE A 225 -27.83 5.51 20.04
N HIS A 226 -28.67 6.43 19.58
CA HIS A 226 -28.95 7.73 20.24
C HIS A 226 -29.96 7.63 21.38
#